data_4463b9050b0b8358c76854efae58f422
#
_entry.id   4463b9050b0b8358c76854efae58f422
#
_cell.length_a   1.000
_cell.length_b   1.000
_cell.length_c   1.000
_cell.angle_alpha   90.00
_cell.angle_beta   90.00
_cell.angle_gamma   90.00
#
_symmetry.space_group_name_H-M   'P 1'
#
loop_
_entity.id
_entity.type
_entity.pdbx_description
1 polymer ?
#
loop_
_entity_poly.entity_id
_entity_poly.type
_entity_poly.pdbx_seq_one_letter_code
_entity_poly.pdbx_strand_id
1 'polypeptide(L)'
;KDTMKVTFNINFHTVWGQKLCVVGSIPELGSWEPALAKEMSYKGDGNWQLELEVTSPVKDIEYRYFLSVNDRQIFEEWEKNHQVFFIGQADQYTLYDYWQVRPANLAFYSSAFTKSLFAHPCNTHERVVKSGKRLTIKISVPRVEKNQRVAITGNQECLGNWHPDKALILSCDTFPVWHIDLDAGEITYPLEYKFLICDDQQQPLYWEEDENRVLNLPPQQVGETAIVSGL
;
A
#
# COMPACT_ATOMS: atom_id res chain seq x y z
N LYS A 1 -21.26 -17.62 6.90
CA LYS A 1 -20.81 -16.23 6.99
C LYS A 1 -19.41 -16.21 6.42
N ASP A 2 -19.26 -15.53 5.29
CA ASP A 2 -17.96 -15.38 4.69
C ASP A 2 -17.25 -14.29 5.49
N THR A 3 -16.24 -14.66 6.25
CA THR A 3 -15.33 -13.75 6.96
C THR A 3 -13.99 -13.79 6.24
N MET A 4 -13.32 -12.64 6.15
CA MET A 4 -11.94 -12.54 5.71
C MET A 4 -11.06 -12.06 6.85
N LYS A 5 -9.83 -12.54 6.90
CA LYS A 5 -8.83 -12.08 7.86
C LYS A 5 -8.07 -10.90 7.26
N VAL A 6 -7.99 -9.80 8.00
CA VAL A 6 -7.19 -8.63 7.62
C VAL A 6 -6.17 -8.36 8.72
N THR A 7 -4.90 -8.34 8.34
CA THR A 7 -3.77 -8.07 9.24
C THR A 7 -3.14 -6.74 8.86
N PHE A 8 -3.16 -5.79 9.77
CA PHE A 8 -2.52 -4.48 9.62
C PHE A 8 -1.13 -4.53 10.24
N ASN A 9 -0.12 -4.10 9.49
CA ASN A 9 1.25 -3.97 9.97
C ASN A 9 1.76 -2.57 9.65
N ILE A 10 2.40 -1.95 10.62
CA ILE A 10 3.06 -0.66 10.45
C ILE A 10 4.31 -0.59 11.32
N ASN A 11 5.39 -0.04 10.77
CA ASN A 11 6.57 0.29 11.54
C ASN A 11 6.50 1.76 11.99
N PHE A 12 6.43 1.96 13.30
CA PHE A 12 6.40 3.30 13.89
C PHE A 12 7.07 3.29 15.26
N HIS A 13 8.01 4.21 15.44
CA HIS A 13 8.73 4.32 16.71
C HIS A 13 7.87 5.01 17.77
N THR A 14 7.68 4.34 18.90
CA THR A 14 6.94 4.85 20.05
C THR A 14 7.83 4.87 21.29
N VAL A 15 7.46 5.68 22.26
CA VAL A 15 8.07 5.66 23.60
C VAL A 15 7.19 4.91 24.58
N TRP A 16 7.76 4.51 25.70
CA TRP A 16 7.04 3.76 26.73
C TRP A 16 5.77 4.49 27.19
N GLY A 17 4.66 3.75 27.31
CA GLY A 17 3.35 4.29 27.65
C GLY A 17 2.51 4.77 26.46
N GLN A 18 3.08 4.85 25.26
CA GLN A 18 2.34 5.10 24.03
C GLN A 18 1.78 3.80 23.44
N LYS A 19 0.59 3.89 22.88
CA LYS A 19 -0.08 2.82 22.15
C LYS A 19 -0.40 3.30 20.75
N LEU A 20 -0.26 2.42 19.78
CA LEU A 20 -0.71 2.67 18.41
C LEU A 20 -2.10 2.08 18.24
N CYS A 21 -3.02 2.89 17.73
CA CYS A 21 -4.40 2.52 17.47
C CYS A 21 -4.75 2.74 16.01
N VAL A 22 -5.73 1.99 15.52
CA VAL A 22 -6.32 2.15 14.19
C VAL A 22 -7.83 2.31 14.30
N VAL A 23 -8.36 3.27 13.56
CA VAL A 23 -9.79 3.56 13.44
C VAL A 23 -10.16 3.60 11.96
N GLY A 24 -11.36 3.18 11.59
CA GLY A 24 -11.74 3.13 10.18
C GLY A 24 -13.22 3.04 9.91
N SER A 25 -13.55 2.87 8.64
CA SER A 25 -14.91 2.95 8.10
C SER A 25 -15.83 1.80 8.47
N ILE A 26 -15.28 0.65 8.89
CA ILE A 26 -16.06 -0.54 9.23
C ILE A 26 -16.33 -0.65 10.74
N PRO A 27 -17.38 -1.36 11.16
CA PRO A 27 -17.69 -1.55 12.58
C PRO A 27 -16.55 -2.17 13.38
N GLU A 28 -15.82 -3.11 12.78
CA GLU A 28 -14.68 -3.77 13.39
C GLU A 28 -13.51 -2.81 13.69
N LEU A 29 -13.46 -1.66 13.02
CA LEU A 29 -12.52 -0.55 13.26
C LEU A 29 -13.17 0.68 13.91
N GLY A 30 -14.34 0.49 14.52
CA GLY A 30 -15.02 1.52 15.31
C GLY A 30 -15.80 2.57 14.52
N SER A 31 -16.02 2.40 13.20
CA SER A 31 -16.82 3.31 12.37
C SER A 31 -16.45 4.80 12.56
N TRP A 32 -15.15 5.09 12.56
CA TRP A 32 -14.57 6.42 12.81
C TRP A 32 -14.73 6.99 14.22
N GLU A 33 -15.23 6.20 15.18
CA GLU A 33 -15.33 6.60 16.57
C GLU A 33 -14.01 6.27 17.31
N PRO A 34 -13.21 7.28 17.74
CA PRO A 34 -11.90 7.02 18.35
C PRO A 34 -11.97 6.20 19.64
N ALA A 35 -13.09 6.30 20.37
CA ALA A 35 -13.32 5.51 21.58
C ALA A 35 -13.49 4.01 21.29
N LEU A 36 -13.83 3.64 20.06
CA LEU A 36 -13.99 2.26 19.59
C LEU A 36 -12.83 1.78 18.71
N ALA A 37 -11.78 2.60 18.56
CA ALA A 37 -10.59 2.25 17.81
C ALA A 37 -9.92 0.98 18.36
N LYS A 38 -9.22 0.28 17.50
CA LYS A 38 -8.52 -0.95 17.88
C LYS A 38 -7.06 -0.67 18.24
N GLU A 39 -6.65 -1.13 19.41
CA GLU A 39 -5.27 -1.08 19.85
C GLU A 39 -4.45 -2.14 19.11
N MET A 40 -3.29 -1.76 18.60
CA MET A 40 -2.35 -2.66 17.96
C MET A 40 -1.42 -3.32 18.98
N SER A 41 -0.90 -4.49 18.65
CA SER A 41 0.09 -5.21 19.44
C SER A 41 1.50 -4.86 18.97
N TYR A 42 2.37 -4.46 19.91
CA TYR A 42 3.79 -4.25 19.64
C TYR A 42 4.52 -5.58 19.45
N LYS A 43 5.29 -5.71 18.36
CA LYS A 43 6.01 -6.94 17.99
C LYS A 43 7.53 -6.82 18.09
N GLY A 44 8.06 -5.67 18.54
CA GLY A 44 9.49 -5.37 18.58
C GLY A 44 9.96 -4.50 17.42
N ASP A 45 11.09 -3.83 17.59
CA ASP A 45 11.78 -3.00 16.57
C ASP A 45 10.86 -1.97 15.88
N GLY A 46 9.91 -1.40 16.63
CA GLY A 46 8.93 -0.45 16.09
C GLY A 46 7.78 -1.08 15.32
N ASN A 47 7.70 -2.40 15.21
CA ASN A 47 6.65 -3.07 14.46
C ASN A 47 5.39 -3.24 15.31
N TRP A 48 4.28 -2.80 14.75
CA TRP A 48 2.94 -2.92 15.33
C TRP A 48 2.04 -3.73 14.42
N GLN A 49 1.18 -4.57 15.01
CA GLN A 49 0.30 -5.45 14.27
C GLN A 49 -1.10 -5.49 14.91
N LEU A 50 -2.12 -5.55 14.04
CA LEU A 50 -3.50 -5.84 14.42
C LEU A 50 -4.06 -6.88 13.45
N GLU A 51 -4.66 -7.94 13.97
CA GLU A 51 -5.42 -8.93 13.21
C GLU A 51 -6.91 -8.75 13.46
N LEU A 52 -7.70 -8.69 12.39
CA LEU A 52 -9.16 -8.58 12.44
C LEU A 52 -9.82 -9.65 11.56
N GLU A 53 -10.94 -10.17 12.04
CA GLU A 53 -11.91 -10.87 11.21
C GLU A 53 -12.98 -9.88 10.77
N VAL A 54 -13.07 -9.66 9.46
CA VAL A 54 -14.01 -8.72 8.85
C VAL A 54 -15.13 -9.51 8.21
N THR A 55 -16.38 -9.11 8.49
CA THR A 55 -17.55 -9.77 7.93
C THR A 55 -17.73 -9.33 6.46
N SER A 56 -17.62 -10.29 5.54
CA SER A 56 -17.83 -10.07 4.10
C SER A 56 -19.33 -9.92 3.74
N PRO A 57 -19.72 -9.20 2.69
CA PRO A 57 -18.85 -8.59 1.69
C PRO A 57 -18.52 -7.12 2.02
N VAL A 58 -17.22 -6.80 2.09
CA VAL A 58 -16.71 -5.44 2.15
C VAL A 58 -15.86 -5.22 0.90
N LYS A 59 -16.11 -4.13 0.15
CA LYS A 59 -15.38 -3.82 -1.08
C LYS A 59 -14.08 -3.10 -0.81
N ASP A 60 -14.10 -2.21 0.18
CA ASP A 60 -12.95 -1.41 0.58
C ASP A 60 -13.05 -1.03 2.05
N ILE A 61 -11.92 -0.72 2.64
CA ILE A 61 -11.80 -0.17 3.99
C ILE A 61 -10.97 1.11 3.90
N GLU A 62 -11.49 2.17 4.50
CA GLU A 62 -10.70 3.36 4.82
C GLU A 62 -10.34 3.34 6.31
N TYR A 63 -9.12 3.72 6.65
CA TYR A 63 -8.65 3.70 8.02
C TYR A 63 -7.49 4.69 8.25
N ARG A 64 -7.20 4.95 9.52
CA ARG A 64 -6.15 5.86 9.96
C ARG A 64 -5.52 5.36 11.25
N TYR A 65 -4.24 5.62 11.40
CA TYR A 65 -3.50 5.34 12.63
C TYR A 65 -3.41 6.57 13.51
N PHE A 66 -3.36 6.38 14.83
CA PHE A 66 -3.08 7.42 15.78
C PHE A 66 -2.40 6.87 17.05
N LEU A 67 -1.67 7.76 17.74
CA LEU A 67 -1.06 7.45 19.03
C LEU A 67 -2.02 7.80 20.17
N SER A 68 -2.08 6.92 21.16
CA SER A 68 -2.84 7.10 22.40
C SER A 68 -1.93 6.99 23.61
N VAL A 69 -2.18 7.80 24.63
CA VAL A 69 -1.59 7.72 25.97
C VAL A 69 -2.72 7.83 26.99
N ASN A 70 -2.80 6.88 27.92
CA ASN A 70 -3.89 6.83 28.91
C ASN A 70 -5.29 6.97 28.28
N ASP A 71 -5.51 6.24 27.19
CA ASP A 71 -6.73 6.22 26.40
C ASP A 71 -7.15 7.59 25.79
N ARG A 72 -6.21 8.52 25.73
CA ARG A 72 -6.39 9.81 25.04
C ARG A 72 -5.57 9.82 23.76
N GLN A 73 -6.22 10.18 22.65
CA GLN A 73 -5.54 10.43 21.40
C GLN A 73 -4.62 11.65 21.55
N ILE A 74 -3.34 11.47 21.20
CA ILE A 74 -2.32 12.54 21.34
C ILE A 74 -1.74 12.99 20.02
N PHE A 75 -1.71 12.12 19.01
CA PHE A 75 -1.14 12.40 17.71
C PHE A 75 -1.77 11.48 16.67
N GLU A 76 -2.14 12.01 15.52
CA GLU A 76 -2.71 11.25 14.40
C GLU A 76 -1.94 11.50 13.12
N GLU A 77 -2.11 10.58 12.18
CA GLU A 77 -1.60 10.75 10.83
C GLU A 77 -2.21 11.98 10.15
N TRP A 78 -1.60 12.38 9.03
CA TRP A 78 -2.18 13.37 8.15
C TRP A 78 -3.62 12.97 7.74
N GLU A 79 -4.48 13.97 7.52
CA GLU A 79 -5.94 13.84 7.29
C GLU A 79 -6.35 12.89 6.15
N LYS A 80 -5.45 12.51 5.25
CA LYS A 80 -5.74 11.55 4.20
C LYS A 80 -5.74 10.13 4.78
N ASN A 81 -6.87 9.44 4.63
CA ASN A 81 -6.99 8.06 5.08
C ASN A 81 -6.17 7.10 4.22
N HIS A 82 -5.69 6.03 4.83
CA HIS A 82 -5.35 4.82 4.08
C HIS A 82 -6.62 4.24 3.47
N GLN A 83 -6.50 3.66 2.29
CA GLN A 83 -7.59 2.95 1.64
C GLN A 83 -7.07 1.66 1.04
N VAL A 84 -7.78 0.58 1.30
CA VAL A 84 -7.53 -0.72 0.69
C VAL A 84 -8.78 -1.20 -0.01
N PHE A 85 -8.63 -1.59 -1.28
CA PHE A 85 -9.65 -2.24 -2.07
C PHE A 85 -9.39 -3.74 -2.06
N PHE A 86 -10.41 -4.53 -1.73
CA PHE A 86 -10.33 -5.99 -1.76
C PHE A 86 -10.66 -6.47 -3.17
N ILE A 87 -9.61 -6.66 -3.96
CA ILE A 87 -9.72 -7.14 -5.35
C ILE A 87 -9.51 -8.65 -5.33
N GLY A 88 -10.48 -9.38 -5.86
CA GLY A 88 -10.47 -10.84 -5.84
C GLY A 88 -11.02 -11.41 -4.54
N GLN A 89 -11.14 -12.73 -4.50
CA GLN A 89 -11.59 -13.47 -3.31
C GLN A 89 -10.37 -14.08 -2.63
N ALA A 90 -9.64 -13.27 -1.85
CA ALA A 90 -8.62 -13.79 -0.95
C ALA A 90 -9.24 -14.04 0.43
N ASP A 91 -8.83 -15.12 1.08
CA ASP A 91 -9.27 -15.44 2.43
C ASP A 91 -8.56 -14.60 3.48
N GLN A 92 -7.38 -14.09 3.12
CA GLN A 92 -6.51 -13.32 3.99
C GLN A 92 -5.82 -12.17 3.25
N TYR A 93 -5.87 -11.00 3.86
CA TYR A 93 -5.16 -9.80 3.43
C TYR A 93 -4.17 -9.36 4.51
N THR A 94 -2.92 -9.13 4.12
CA THR A 94 -1.86 -8.64 5.01
C THR A 94 -1.36 -7.30 4.49
N LEU A 95 -1.61 -6.24 5.24
CA LEU A 95 -1.29 -4.87 4.89
C LEU A 95 0.02 -4.47 5.53
N TYR A 96 0.92 -3.86 4.78
CA TYR A 96 2.17 -3.28 5.24
C TYR A 96 2.15 -1.80 4.92
N ASP A 97 1.87 -0.99 5.94
CA ASP A 97 1.67 0.43 5.83
C ASP A 97 2.86 1.22 6.38
N TYR A 98 2.86 2.50 6.08
CA TYR A 98 3.76 3.49 6.66
C TYR A 98 2.94 4.63 7.29
N TRP A 99 3.54 5.34 8.24
CA TRP A 99 2.92 6.51 8.84
C TRP A 99 2.80 7.65 7.85
N GLN A 100 1.59 8.11 7.58
CA GLN A 100 1.36 9.20 6.63
C GLN A 100 1.66 10.56 7.27
N VAL A 101 2.57 11.30 6.65
CA VAL A 101 2.86 12.68 6.97
C VAL A 101 2.30 13.61 5.89
N ARG A 102 2.03 14.86 6.24
CA ARG A 102 1.57 15.85 5.27
C ARG A 102 2.65 16.05 4.18
N PRO A 103 2.35 15.74 2.92
CA PRO A 103 3.34 15.85 1.87
C PRO A 103 3.61 17.32 1.53
N ALA A 104 4.86 17.63 1.17
CA ALA A 104 5.26 18.98 0.75
C ALA A 104 4.53 19.44 -0.54
N ASN A 105 4.12 18.48 -1.38
CA ASN A 105 3.43 18.72 -2.65
C ASN A 105 1.91 18.54 -2.55
N LEU A 106 1.31 18.86 -1.41
CA LEU A 106 -0.11 18.66 -1.09
C LEU A 106 -1.08 19.17 -2.20
N ALA A 107 -0.75 20.28 -2.86
CA ALA A 107 -1.58 20.84 -3.91
C ALA A 107 -1.87 19.84 -5.04
N PHE A 108 -0.93 18.96 -5.37
CA PHE A 108 -1.08 17.98 -6.46
C PHE A 108 -2.07 16.85 -6.12
N TYR A 109 -2.43 16.68 -4.84
CA TYR A 109 -3.47 15.73 -4.41
C TYR A 109 -4.88 16.30 -4.51
N SER A 110 -5.04 17.59 -4.81
CA SER A 110 -6.36 18.19 -4.98
C SER A 110 -7.08 17.64 -6.21
N SER A 111 -8.41 17.66 -6.18
CA SER A 111 -9.24 17.16 -7.28
C SER A 111 -9.01 17.90 -8.61
N ALA A 112 -8.58 19.16 -8.56
CA ALA A 112 -8.23 19.94 -9.75
C ALA A 112 -7.05 19.32 -10.50
N PHE A 113 -6.04 18.83 -9.78
CA PHE A 113 -4.89 18.17 -10.38
C PHE A 113 -5.18 16.70 -10.72
N THR A 114 -5.75 15.93 -9.80
CA THR A 114 -5.94 14.49 -9.99
C THR A 114 -7.04 14.14 -10.99
N LYS A 115 -8.08 14.95 -11.10
CA LYS A 115 -9.22 14.67 -12.00
C LYS A 115 -9.17 15.43 -13.32
N SER A 116 -8.36 16.49 -13.42
CA SER A 116 -8.31 17.36 -14.59
C SER A 116 -6.94 17.40 -15.26
N LEU A 117 -5.92 17.91 -14.56
CA LEU A 117 -4.60 18.13 -15.18
C LEU A 117 -3.81 16.81 -15.38
N PHE A 118 -3.85 15.92 -14.38
CA PHE A 118 -3.11 14.67 -14.39
C PHE A 118 -4.00 13.43 -14.49
N ALA A 119 -5.26 13.60 -14.92
CA ALA A 119 -6.13 12.44 -15.18
C ALA A 119 -5.53 11.56 -16.28
N HIS A 120 -5.21 10.33 -15.95
CA HIS A 120 -4.63 9.36 -16.87
C HIS A 120 -5.71 8.47 -17.49
N PRO A 121 -5.65 8.23 -18.82
CA PRO A 121 -6.35 7.09 -19.39
C PRO A 121 -5.68 5.82 -18.88
N CYS A 122 -6.36 5.10 -18.00
CA CYS A 122 -5.80 3.87 -17.43
C CYS A 122 -6.13 2.65 -18.27
N ASN A 123 -5.10 1.94 -18.67
CA ASN A 123 -5.23 0.57 -19.09
C ASN A 123 -4.87 -0.32 -17.89
N THR A 124 -5.83 -1.04 -17.38
CA THR A 124 -5.60 -2.05 -16.35
C THR A 124 -4.86 -3.23 -16.98
N HIS A 125 -3.64 -3.47 -16.54
CA HIS A 125 -2.93 -4.69 -16.89
C HIS A 125 -3.15 -5.71 -15.78
N GLU A 126 -4.22 -6.50 -15.91
CA GLU A 126 -4.41 -7.62 -15.00
C GLU A 126 -3.33 -8.68 -15.23
N ARG A 127 -2.58 -8.97 -14.17
CA ARG A 127 -1.58 -10.04 -14.17
C ARG A 127 -2.17 -11.28 -13.52
N VAL A 128 -1.94 -12.42 -14.16
CA VAL A 128 -2.42 -13.70 -13.64
C VAL A 128 -1.51 -14.17 -12.51
N VAL A 129 -2.07 -14.32 -11.32
CA VAL A 129 -1.39 -14.92 -10.16
C VAL A 129 -1.69 -16.41 -10.16
N LYS A 130 -0.70 -17.22 -10.50
CA LYS A 130 -0.84 -18.70 -10.66
C LYS A 130 -0.67 -19.44 -9.35
N SER A 131 0.18 -18.94 -8.45
CA SER A 131 0.50 -19.60 -7.17
C SER A 131 -0.61 -19.48 -6.12
N GLY A 132 -1.60 -18.62 -6.36
CA GLY A 132 -2.60 -18.26 -5.37
C GLY A 132 -2.08 -17.35 -4.26
N LYS A 133 -0.86 -16.80 -4.41
CA LYS A 133 -0.21 -15.87 -3.46
C LYS A 133 0.04 -14.56 -4.18
N ARG A 134 -0.63 -13.51 -3.78
CA ARG A 134 -0.57 -12.20 -4.43
C ARG A 134 0.27 -11.22 -3.61
N LEU A 135 1.19 -10.52 -4.27
CA LEU A 135 1.85 -9.34 -3.74
C LEU A 135 1.41 -8.12 -4.53
N THR A 136 0.74 -7.18 -3.87
CA THR A 136 0.38 -5.88 -4.44
C THR A 136 1.33 -4.82 -3.89
N ILE A 137 2.03 -4.12 -4.77
CA ILE A 137 2.88 -2.97 -4.42
C ILE A 137 2.18 -1.70 -4.88
N LYS A 138 2.03 -0.72 -3.97
CA LYS A 138 1.36 0.56 -4.21
C LYS A 138 2.30 1.73 -3.93
N ILE A 139 2.18 2.77 -4.75
CA ILE A 139 2.87 4.05 -4.53
C ILE A 139 1.98 5.22 -4.93
N SER A 140 2.06 6.32 -4.18
CA SER A 140 1.32 7.54 -4.48
C SER A 140 2.19 8.50 -5.29
N VAL A 141 1.88 8.67 -6.57
CA VAL A 141 2.59 9.58 -7.47
C VAL A 141 1.58 10.52 -8.14
N PRO A 142 1.28 11.68 -7.54
CA PRO A 142 0.23 12.58 -8.02
C PRO A 142 0.64 13.45 -9.20
N ARG A 143 1.96 13.57 -9.45
CA ARG A 143 2.50 14.43 -10.51
C ARG A 143 3.14 13.59 -11.60
N VAL A 144 2.30 13.11 -12.53
CA VAL A 144 2.73 12.35 -13.71
C VAL A 144 1.99 12.92 -14.92
N GLU A 145 2.68 13.26 -15.99
CA GLU A 145 2.07 13.80 -17.20
C GLU A 145 1.29 12.73 -17.97
N LYS A 146 0.35 13.16 -18.83
CA LYS A 146 -0.57 12.23 -19.53
C LYS A 146 0.12 11.17 -20.39
N ASN A 147 1.30 11.51 -20.93
CA ASN A 147 2.14 10.62 -21.74
C ASN A 147 3.22 9.89 -20.93
N GLN A 148 3.14 9.96 -19.61
CA GLN A 148 4.08 9.30 -18.72
C GLN A 148 3.38 8.18 -17.95
N ARG A 149 4.16 7.19 -17.51
CA ARG A 149 3.71 6.05 -16.72
C ARG A 149 4.68 5.81 -15.58
N VAL A 150 4.16 5.32 -14.48
CA VAL A 150 4.99 4.80 -13.39
C VAL A 150 5.28 3.34 -13.67
N ALA A 151 6.53 2.96 -13.53
CA ALA A 151 6.99 1.58 -13.69
C ALA A 151 7.82 1.16 -12.49
N ILE A 152 8.02 -0.14 -12.34
CA ILE A 152 8.85 -0.77 -11.31
C ILE A 152 9.85 -1.72 -11.97
N THR A 153 11.08 -1.73 -11.48
CA THR A 153 12.11 -2.72 -11.85
C THR A 153 12.86 -3.16 -10.59
N GLY A 154 13.52 -4.30 -10.65
CA GLY A 154 14.19 -4.85 -9.47
C GLY A 154 15.18 -5.96 -9.78
N ASN A 155 15.69 -6.58 -8.73
CA ASN A 155 16.78 -7.55 -8.76
C ASN A 155 16.40 -8.96 -9.23
N GLN A 156 15.17 -9.18 -9.70
CA GLN A 156 14.68 -10.49 -10.12
C GLN A 156 14.07 -10.43 -11.52
N GLU A 157 14.00 -11.57 -12.19
CA GLU A 157 13.48 -11.67 -13.54
C GLU A 157 12.03 -11.20 -13.65
N CYS A 158 11.20 -11.50 -12.65
CA CYS A 158 9.81 -11.05 -12.59
C CYS A 158 9.67 -9.51 -12.51
N LEU A 159 10.74 -8.78 -12.17
CA LEU A 159 10.84 -7.32 -12.19
C LEU A 159 11.84 -6.78 -13.24
N GLY A 160 12.24 -7.60 -14.20
CA GLY A 160 13.07 -7.18 -15.34
C GLY A 160 14.56 -7.04 -15.06
N ASN A 161 15.09 -7.53 -13.91
CA ASN A 161 16.53 -7.55 -13.60
C ASN A 161 17.23 -6.19 -13.80
N TRP A 162 16.65 -5.12 -13.31
CA TRP A 162 17.12 -3.73 -13.44
C TRP A 162 17.17 -3.17 -14.87
N HIS A 163 16.55 -3.85 -15.84
CA HIS A 163 16.47 -3.38 -17.22
C HIS A 163 15.24 -2.49 -17.42
N PRO A 164 15.38 -1.19 -17.73
CA PRO A 164 14.24 -0.28 -17.88
C PRO A 164 13.25 -0.68 -18.97
N ASP A 165 13.75 -1.25 -20.06
CA ASP A 165 12.95 -1.78 -21.17
C ASP A 165 12.10 -3.00 -20.80
N LYS A 166 12.41 -3.64 -19.65
CA LYS A 166 11.67 -4.75 -19.07
C LYS A 166 10.93 -4.36 -17.80
N ALA A 167 10.98 -3.08 -17.41
CA ALA A 167 10.27 -2.58 -16.25
C ALA A 167 8.75 -2.79 -16.40
N LEU A 168 8.09 -3.07 -15.30
CA LEU A 168 6.66 -3.36 -15.28
C LEU A 168 5.87 -2.08 -15.07
N ILE A 169 4.96 -1.75 -15.98
CA ILE A 169 4.07 -0.60 -15.86
C ILE A 169 3.04 -0.87 -14.78
N LEU A 170 2.83 0.11 -13.88
CA LEU A 170 1.82 0.07 -12.84
C LEU A 170 0.46 0.50 -13.39
N SER A 171 -0.61 -0.07 -12.82
CA SER A 171 -1.97 0.38 -13.03
C SER A 171 -2.23 1.71 -12.33
N CYS A 172 -3.04 2.58 -12.91
CA CYS A 172 -3.41 3.89 -12.38
C CYS A 172 -4.92 4.08 -12.22
N ASP A 173 -5.68 2.99 -12.18
CA ASP A 173 -7.15 3.03 -12.01
C ASP A 173 -7.58 3.69 -10.68
N THR A 174 -6.70 3.72 -9.70
CA THR A 174 -6.87 4.42 -8.41
C THR A 174 -6.01 5.68 -8.31
N PHE A 175 -5.70 6.35 -9.44
CA PHE A 175 -4.89 7.58 -9.45
C PHE A 175 -5.32 8.59 -8.35
N PRO A 176 -4.41 9.18 -7.60
CA PRO A 176 -2.94 9.26 -7.76
C PRO A 176 -2.15 8.06 -7.19
N VAL A 177 -2.82 7.01 -6.75
CA VAL A 177 -2.18 5.78 -6.31
C VAL A 177 -2.01 4.85 -7.51
N TRP A 178 -0.77 4.45 -7.73
CA TRP A 178 -0.36 3.47 -8.73
C TRP A 178 -0.11 2.14 -8.06
N HIS A 179 -0.47 1.04 -8.69
CA HIS A 179 -0.27 -0.28 -8.11
C HIS A 179 0.07 -1.34 -9.16
N ILE A 180 0.66 -2.43 -8.69
CA ILE A 180 0.95 -3.61 -9.47
C ILE A 180 0.72 -4.85 -8.64
N ASP A 181 0.14 -5.87 -9.27
CA ASP A 181 -0.02 -7.20 -8.71
C ASP A 181 1.05 -8.13 -9.26
N LEU A 182 1.73 -8.83 -8.36
CA LEU A 182 2.77 -9.79 -8.67
C LEU A 182 2.38 -11.17 -8.12
N ASP A 183 2.84 -12.22 -8.80
CA ASP A 183 2.77 -13.58 -8.27
C ASP A 183 3.87 -13.78 -7.22
N ALA A 184 3.49 -13.79 -5.95
CA ALA A 184 4.45 -13.93 -4.86
C ALA A 184 5.13 -15.31 -4.82
N GLY A 185 4.59 -16.30 -5.54
CA GLY A 185 5.25 -17.61 -5.70
C GLY A 185 6.50 -17.56 -6.58
N GLU A 186 6.64 -16.52 -7.42
CA GLU A 186 7.80 -16.30 -8.27
C GLU A 186 8.86 -15.38 -7.63
N ILE A 187 8.59 -14.87 -6.41
CA ILE A 187 9.44 -13.90 -5.72
C ILE A 187 10.27 -14.58 -4.65
N THR A 188 11.55 -14.24 -4.61
CA THR A 188 12.45 -14.57 -3.50
C THR A 188 12.76 -13.32 -2.69
N TYR A 189 12.80 -13.43 -1.37
CA TYR A 189 13.11 -12.34 -0.47
C TYR A 189 14.56 -12.41 0.05
N PRO A 190 15.25 -11.27 0.24
CA PRO A 190 14.77 -9.89 0.06
C PRO A 190 14.56 -9.54 -1.42
N LEU A 191 13.45 -8.84 -1.71
CA LEU A 191 13.19 -8.25 -3.00
C LEU A 191 13.69 -6.81 -3.01
N GLU A 192 14.63 -6.49 -3.91
CA GLU A 192 15.09 -5.13 -4.14
C GLU A 192 14.43 -4.55 -5.38
N TYR A 193 13.93 -3.32 -5.30
CA TYR A 193 13.25 -2.67 -6.42
C TYR A 193 13.34 -1.16 -6.35
N LYS A 194 13.06 -0.50 -7.47
CA LYS A 194 12.90 0.95 -7.61
C LYS A 194 11.73 1.27 -8.53
N PHE A 195 11.17 2.45 -8.31
CA PHE A 195 10.23 3.04 -9.24
C PHE A 195 10.95 3.93 -10.24
N LEU A 196 10.35 4.05 -11.43
CA LEU A 196 10.77 4.98 -12.47
C LEU A 196 9.55 5.56 -13.17
N ILE A 197 9.71 6.73 -13.75
CA ILE A 197 8.75 7.31 -14.68
C ILE A 197 9.30 7.10 -16.08
N CYS A 198 8.49 6.54 -16.96
CA CYS A 198 8.81 6.32 -18.38
C CYS A 198 7.79 7.00 -19.27
N ASP A 199 8.13 7.19 -20.53
CA ASP A 199 7.21 7.61 -21.57
C ASP A 199 6.33 6.46 -22.10
N ASP A 200 5.46 6.74 -23.06
CA ASP A 200 4.57 5.76 -23.68
C ASP A 200 5.33 4.67 -24.47
N GLN A 201 6.62 4.88 -24.80
CA GLN A 201 7.50 3.90 -25.44
C GLN A 201 8.38 3.14 -24.44
N GLN A 202 8.08 3.26 -23.15
CA GLN A 202 8.83 2.67 -22.04
C GLN A 202 10.29 3.14 -21.92
N GLN A 203 10.60 4.34 -22.47
CA GLN A 203 11.92 4.92 -22.24
C GLN A 203 11.96 5.58 -20.88
N PRO A 204 12.98 5.31 -20.06
CA PRO A 204 13.07 5.88 -18.72
C PRO A 204 13.35 7.39 -18.81
N LEU A 205 12.52 8.16 -18.11
CA LEU A 205 12.65 9.61 -17.99
C LEU A 205 13.26 10.02 -16.65
N TYR A 206 12.76 9.41 -15.56
CA TYR A 206 13.18 9.72 -14.20
C TYR A 206 13.24 8.44 -13.38
N TRP A 207 14.30 8.30 -12.60
CA TRP A 207 14.46 7.23 -11.61
C TRP A 207 14.21 7.79 -10.21
N GLU A 208 13.74 6.95 -9.33
CA GLU A 208 13.73 7.23 -7.90
C GLU A 208 15.15 7.52 -7.40
N GLU A 209 15.34 8.64 -6.70
CA GLU A 209 16.69 9.14 -6.34
C GLU A 209 17.31 8.38 -5.16
N ASP A 210 16.50 7.95 -4.19
CA ASP A 210 16.97 7.27 -2.98
C ASP A 210 17.59 5.89 -3.25
N GLU A 211 18.06 5.23 -2.21
CA GLU A 211 18.55 3.85 -2.26
C GLU A 211 17.47 2.88 -2.77
N ASN A 212 17.87 1.66 -3.16
CA ASN A 212 16.91 0.64 -3.57
C ASN A 212 15.96 0.35 -2.42
N ARG A 213 14.68 0.21 -2.73
CA ARG A 213 13.71 -0.29 -1.77
C ARG A 213 13.96 -1.76 -1.54
N VAL A 214 13.92 -2.18 -0.29
CA VAL A 214 14.11 -3.58 0.10
C VAL A 214 12.86 -4.07 0.79
N LEU A 215 12.29 -5.13 0.26
CA LEU A 215 11.13 -5.79 0.83
C LEU A 215 11.54 -7.16 1.35
N ASN A 216 11.30 -7.38 2.64
CA ASN A 216 11.53 -8.67 3.29
C ASN A 216 10.24 -9.07 4.00
N LEU A 217 9.44 -9.91 3.37
CA LEU A 217 8.18 -10.39 3.90
C LEU A 217 8.30 -11.82 4.43
N PRO A 218 7.47 -12.18 5.41
CA PRO A 218 7.33 -13.57 5.81
C PRO A 218 6.75 -14.41 4.66
N PRO A 219 6.94 -15.73 4.66
CA PRO A 219 6.33 -16.61 3.68
C PRO A 219 4.81 -16.46 3.66
N GLN A 220 4.26 -16.25 2.48
CA GLN A 220 2.82 -16.15 2.27
C GLN A 220 2.17 -17.53 2.13
N GLN A 221 0.91 -17.61 2.52
CA GLN A 221 0.08 -18.80 2.33
C GLN A 221 -0.72 -18.70 1.03
N VAL A 222 -1.17 -19.84 0.49
CA VAL A 222 -2.12 -19.86 -0.63
C VAL A 222 -3.43 -19.21 -0.19
N GLY A 223 -3.99 -18.34 -1.03
CA GLY A 223 -5.18 -17.52 -0.69
C GLY A 223 -4.85 -16.22 0.05
N GLU A 224 -3.57 -15.90 0.27
CA GLU A 224 -3.14 -14.65 0.90
C GLU A 224 -2.78 -13.59 -0.14
N THR A 225 -3.24 -12.37 0.11
CA THR A 225 -2.80 -11.16 -0.59
C THR A 225 -2.04 -10.25 0.37
N ALA A 226 -0.76 -10.01 0.10
CA ALA A 226 0.02 -9.00 0.80
C ALA A 226 -0.04 -7.68 0.03
N ILE A 227 -0.31 -6.57 0.71
CA ILE A 227 -0.38 -5.23 0.13
C ILE A 227 0.68 -4.36 0.79
N VAL A 228 1.66 -3.90 0.01
CA VAL A 228 2.74 -3.03 0.46
C VAL A 228 2.51 -1.64 -0.09
N SER A 229 2.39 -0.67 0.82
CA SER A 229 2.22 0.73 0.48
C SER A 229 3.56 1.46 0.58
N GLY A 230 3.93 2.19 -0.47
CA GLY A 230 5.09 3.06 -0.53
C GLY A 230 4.70 4.53 -0.39
N LEU A 231 5.65 5.34 0.14
CA LEU A 231 5.56 6.80 0.15
C LEU A 231 5.77 7.36 -1.23
#